data_42d5e9862044d6ebe56f7ad259ac308c
#
_entry.id   42d5e9862044d6ebe56f7ad259ac308c
#
_cell.length_a   1.000
_cell.length_b   1.000
_cell.length_c   1.000
_cell.angle_alpha   90.00
_cell.angle_beta   90.00
_cell.angle_gamma   90.00
#
_symmetry.space_group_name_H-M   'P 1'
#
loop_
_entity.id
_entity.type
_entity.pdbx_description
1 polymer ?
#
loop_
_entity_poly.entity_id
_entity_poly.type
_entity_poly.pdbx_seq_one_letter_code
_entity_poly.pdbx_strand_id
1 'polypeptide(L)'
;YKGCLSSREVNEAIASGVKEWDSEDASSGIENVDSEDASPEIICLEMSDGGEGMLDAFLSAMKGERIRIHAHDALMRWIEAEYGIVNDTAIIEIAQTAGLALIEPEQRNPMKATSWGVGEMIMNAYRRGVRHFIVGLGGSATSDCGIGMLKAMGDDWKKIRQECSFVLASDVTNPLCGENGAAHVF
;
A
#
# COMPACT_ATOMS: atom_id res chain seq x y z
N TYR A 1 -6.62 8.08 11.41
CA TYR A 1 -5.89 7.02 12.15
C TYR A 1 -4.52 6.73 11.53
N LYS A 2 -4.19 7.38 10.40
CA LYS A 2 -2.95 7.19 9.65
C LYS A 2 -1.73 7.37 10.58
N GLY A 3 -0.84 6.36 10.59
CA GLY A 3 0.33 6.33 11.47
C GLY A 3 0.10 5.83 12.91
N CYS A 4 -1.16 5.52 13.30
CA CYS A 4 -1.48 5.02 14.64
C CYS A 4 -2.07 3.62 14.63
N LEU A 5 -3.03 3.36 13.72
CA LEU A 5 -3.76 2.11 13.62
C LEU A 5 -3.85 1.67 12.15
N SER A 6 -3.80 0.37 11.92
CA SER A 6 -4.08 -0.23 10.61
C SER A 6 -5.59 -0.15 10.30
N SER A 7 -5.95 -0.27 9.01
CA SER A 7 -7.34 -0.33 8.59
C SER A 7 -8.11 -1.48 9.26
N ARG A 8 -7.45 -2.60 9.49
CA ARG A 8 -7.99 -3.76 10.22
C ARG A 8 -8.31 -3.43 11.67
N GLU A 9 -7.37 -2.85 12.42
CA GLU A 9 -7.57 -2.50 13.83
C GLU A 9 -8.71 -1.49 14.00
N VAL A 10 -8.84 -0.53 13.10
CA VAL A 10 -9.96 0.41 13.09
C VAL A 10 -11.28 -0.30 12.84
N ASN A 11 -11.34 -1.18 11.84
CA ASN A 11 -12.54 -1.95 11.53
C ASN A 11 -12.96 -2.84 12.70
N GLU A 12 -12.02 -3.53 13.34
CA GLU A 12 -12.28 -4.38 14.52
C GLU A 12 -12.81 -3.57 15.70
N ALA A 13 -12.24 -2.39 15.96
CA ALA A 13 -12.71 -1.50 17.03
C ALA A 13 -14.12 -0.99 16.76
N ILE A 14 -14.44 -0.59 15.53
CA ILE A 14 -15.78 -0.15 15.14
C ILE A 14 -16.77 -1.33 15.25
N ALA A 15 -16.42 -2.51 14.75
CA ALA A 15 -17.26 -3.68 14.82
C ALA A 15 -17.57 -4.12 16.26
N SER A 16 -16.58 -4.01 17.16
CA SER A 16 -16.79 -4.25 18.61
C SER A 16 -17.78 -3.25 19.20
N GLY A 17 -17.61 -1.95 18.94
CA GLY A 17 -18.51 -0.92 19.45
C GLY A 17 -19.95 -1.09 18.96
N VAL A 18 -20.14 -1.47 17.69
CA VAL A 18 -21.50 -1.75 17.15
C VAL A 18 -22.14 -2.96 17.84
N LYS A 19 -21.38 -4.03 18.10
CA LYS A 19 -21.88 -5.22 18.81
C LYS A 19 -22.22 -4.93 20.26
N GLU A 20 -21.40 -4.13 20.95
CA GLU A 20 -21.69 -3.72 22.34
C GLU A 20 -22.96 -2.89 22.41
N TRP A 21 -23.14 -1.93 21.51
CA TRP A 21 -24.34 -1.09 21.44
C TRP A 21 -25.61 -1.93 21.17
N ASP A 22 -25.58 -2.87 20.23
CA ASP A 22 -26.68 -3.78 19.93
C ASP A 22 -27.07 -4.64 21.16
N SER A 23 -26.07 -5.08 21.94
CA SER A 23 -26.29 -5.84 23.16
C SER A 23 -26.86 -5.02 24.32
N GLU A 24 -26.56 -3.73 24.42
CA GLU A 24 -27.07 -2.81 25.44
C GLU A 24 -28.53 -2.41 25.17
N ASP A 25 -28.91 -2.19 23.90
CA ASP A 25 -30.28 -1.89 23.50
C ASP A 25 -31.24 -3.10 23.76
N ALA A 26 -30.74 -4.32 23.56
CA ALA A 26 -31.47 -5.53 23.92
C ALA A 26 -31.75 -5.66 25.43
N SER A 27 -30.94 -5.01 26.29
CA SER A 27 -31.07 -5.00 27.74
C SER A 27 -31.95 -3.86 28.25
N SER A 28 -32.24 -2.83 27.46
CA SER A 28 -32.96 -1.62 27.88
C SER A 28 -34.49 -1.73 27.87
N GLY A 29 -35.02 -2.91 27.53
CA GLY A 29 -36.47 -3.21 27.73
C GLY A 29 -37.45 -2.39 26.86
N ILE A 30 -36.99 -1.81 25.77
CA ILE A 30 -37.86 -1.22 24.76
C ILE A 30 -38.41 -2.37 23.94
N GLU A 31 -39.67 -2.75 24.23
CA GLU A 31 -40.43 -3.70 23.40
C GLU A 31 -40.58 -3.09 22.00
N ASN A 32 -39.66 -3.37 21.10
CA ASN A 32 -39.81 -3.03 19.69
C ASN A 32 -40.45 -4.20 18.93
N VAL A 33 -41.60 -3.87 18.48
CA VAL A 33 -42.38 -4.38 17.38
C VAL A 33 -41.60 -5.29 16.42
N ASP A 34 -42.05 -6.57 16.38
CA ASP A 34 -41.90 -7.52 15.26
C ASP A 34 -40.70 -7.38 14.34
N SER A 35 -39.50 -7.56 14.84
CA SER A 35 -38.34 -7.91 14.01
C SER A 35 -37.77 -9.23 14.50
N GLU A 36 -37.84 -10.24 13.65
CA GLU A 36 -37.11 -11.48 13.81
C GLU A 36 -35.65 -11.16 14.20
N ASP A 37 -35.17 -11.83 15.20
CA ASP A 37 -33.87 -11.78 15.89
C ASP A 37 -32.68 -11.83 14.90
N ALA A 38 -32.46 -10.80 14.13
CA ALA A 38 -31.27 -10.68 13.24
C ALA A 38 -30.35 -9.60 13.77
N SER A 39 -29.40 -9.99 14.62
CA SER A 39 -28.22 -9.13 14.88
C SER A 39 -27.59 -8.70 13.56
N PRO A 40 -27.21 -7.43 13.41
CA PRO A 40 -26.68 -6.94 12.15
C PRO A 40 -25.43 -7.71 11.74
N GLU A 41 -25.38 -8.17 10.50
CA GLU A 41 -24.16 -8.72 9.92
C GLU A 41 -23.15 -7.59 9.68
N ILE A 42 -21.99 -7.68 10.35
CA ILE A 42 -20.94 -6.69 10.20
C ILE A 42 -19.87 -7.22 9.25
N ILE A 43 -19.74 -6.59 8.10
CA ILE A 43 -18.70 -6.90 7.12
C ILE A 43 -17.60 -5.83 7.19
N CYS A 44 -16.41 -6.24 7.62
CA CYS A 44 -15.24 -5.37 7.69
C CYS A 44 -14.42 -5.49 6.38
N LEU A 45 -14.21 -4.37 5.70
CA LEU A 45 -13.40 -4.30 4.49
C LEU A 45 -12.19 -3.41 4.75
N GLU A 46 -11.00 -3.94 4.46
CA GLU A 46 -9.77 -3.15 4.48
C GLU A 46 -9.70 -2.30 3.21
N MET A 47 -9.38 -1.02 3.36
CA MET A 47 -9.31 -0.05 2.27
C MET A 47 -7.95 0.64 2.29
N SER A 48 -7.44 0.98 1.11
CA SER A 48 -6.21 1.75 0.94
C SER A 48 -6.36 2.78 -0.18
N ASP A 49 -5.65 3.88 -0.05
CA ASP A 49 -5.57 4.98 -1.02
C ASP A 49 -4.41 4.81 -2.02
N GLY A 50 -3.82 3.61 -2.09
CA GLY A 50 -2.62 3.33 -2.90
C GLY A 50 -1.31 3.59 -2.14
N GLY A 51 -1.38 3.93 -0.84
CA GLY A 51 -0.25 4.04 0.07
C GLY A 51 -0.05 2.79 0.91
N GLU A 52 0.46 2.99 2.14
CA GLU A 52 0.66 1.92 3.12
C GLU A 52 -0.65 1.17 3.40
N GLY A 53 -0.58 -0.17 3.47
CA GLY A 53 -1.72 -1.05 3.72
C GLY A 53 -2.47 -1.50 2.45
N MET A 54 -2.05 -1.07 1.26
CA MET A 54 -2.65 -1.55 0.00
C MET A 54 -2.44 -3.06 -0.18
N LEU A 55 -1.25 -3.55 0.14
CA LEU A 55 -0.94 -4.97 0.08
C LEU A 55 -1.85 -5.79 1.02
N ASP A 56 -2.04 -5.32 2.25
CA ASP A 56 -2.91 -5.97 3.23
C ASP A 56 -4.37 -5.99 2.75
N ALA A 57 -4.86 -4.88 2.21
CA ALA A 57 -6.21 -4.80 1.65
C ALA A 57 -6.43 -5.79 0.50
N PHE A 58 -5.46 -5.93 -0.42
CA PHE A 58 -5.54 -6.92 -1.50
C PHE A 58 -5.51 -8.36 -0.98
N LEU A 59 -4.62 -8.67 -0.02
CA LEU A 59 -4.48 -10.02 0.52
C LEU A 59 -5.64 -10.41 1.45
N SER A 60 -6.32 -9.45 2.07
CA SER A 60 -7.54 -9.72 2.85
C SER A 60 -8.74 -10.01 1.95
N ALA A 61 -8.85 -9.32 0.81
CA ALA A 61 -9.96 -9.48 -0.12
C ALA A 61 -9.79 -10.66 -1.08
N MET A 62 -8.55 -11.02 -1.41
CA MET A 62 -8.22 -12.03 -2.42
C MET A 62 -7.16 -13.01 -1.92
N LYS A 63 -7.26 -14.27 -2.36
CA LYS A 63 -6.21 -15.25 -2.08
C LYS A 63 -4.93 -14.88 -2.83
N GLY A 64 -3.84 -14.70 -2.10
CA GLY A 64 -2.53 -14.35 -2.64
C GLY A 64 -1.40 -14.80 -1.74
N GLU A 65 -0.19 -14.60 -2.20
CA GLU A 65 1.05 -14.93 -1.50
C GLU A 65 1.80 -13.64 -1.16
N ARG A 66 2.31 -13.54 0.07
CA ARG A 66 3.20 -12.45 0.51
C ARG A 66 4.64 -12.89 0.30
N ILE A 67 5.39 -12.12 -0.45
CA ILE A 67 6.78 -12.37 -0.79
C ILE A 67 7.67 -11.41 -0.03
N ARG A 68 8.62 -11.95 0.74
CA ARG A 68 9.66 -11.19 1.42
C ARG A 68 10.94 -11.23 0.62
N ILE A 69 11.59 -10.10 0.51
CA ILE A 69 12.88 -9.93 -0.15
C ILE A 69 13.78 -8.99 0.64
N HIS A 70 15.08 -9.14 0.45
CA HIS A 70 16.03 -8.09 0.83
C HIS A 70 16.14 -7.10 -0.31
N ALA A 71 15.97 -5.81 -0.02
CA ALA A 71 16.05 -4.72 -0.98
C ALA A 71 16.70 -3.50 -0.33
N HIS A 72 17.05 -2.50 -1.13
CA HIS A 72 17.54 -1.23 -0.63
C HIS A 72 16.38 -0.28 -0.30
N ASP A 73 16.50 0.44 0.80
CA ASP A 73 15.61 1.57 1.08
C ASP A 73 15.98 2.81 0.26
N ALA A 74 15.25 3.91 0.47
CA ALA A 74 15.48 5.17 -0.23
C ALA A 74 16.85 5.82 0.05
N LEU A 75 17.55 5.41 1.10
CA LEU A 75 18.90 5.84 1.47
C LEU A 75 19.96 4.80 1.14
N MET A 76 19.63 3.77 0.35
CA MET A 76 20.51 2.68 -0.04
C MET A 76 20.98 1.78 1.12
N ARG A 77 20.16 1.67 2.18
CA ARG A 77 20.40 0.73 3.28
C ARG A 77 19.68 -0.58 2.99
N TRP A 78 20.25 -1.71 3.34
CA TRP A 78 19.61 -3.01 3.22
C TRP A 78 18.47 -3.16 4.23
N ILE A 79 17.29 -3.49 3.74
CA ILE A 79 16.09 -3.75 4.54
C ILE A 79 15.38 -5.02 4.05
N GLU A 80 14.50 -5.57 4.87
CA GLU A 80 13.50 -6.52 4.44
C GLU A 80 12.28 -5.74 3.92
N ALA A 81 11.83 -6.08 2.72
CA ALA A 81 10.66 -5.48 2.08
C ALA A 81 9.70 -6.58 1.60
N GLU A 82 8.44 -6.24 1.47
CA GLU A 82 7.39 -7.18 1.08
C GLU A 82 6.62 -6.70 -0.14
N TYR A 83 6.13 -7.65 -0.94
CA TYR A 83 5.12 -7.41 -1.96
C TYR A 83 4.20 -8.63 -2.06
N GLY A 84 3.04 -8.50 -2.69
CA GLY A 84 2.11 -9.60 -2.87
C GLY A 84 2.06 -10.12 -4.29
N ILE A 85 1.70 -11.40 -4.43
CA ILE A 85 1.26 -11.96 -5.70
C ILE A 85 -0.16 -12.46 -5.53
N VAL A 86 -1.08 -11.87 -6.26
CA VAL A 86 -2.50 -12.25 -6.30
C VAL A 86 -2.82 -12.69 -7.72
N ASN A 87 -3.14 -13.98 -7.90
CA ASN A 87 -3.21 -14.64 -9.19
C ASN A 87 -1.88 -14.51 -9.96
N ASP A 88 -1.84 -13.72 -11.03
CA ASP A 88 -0.67 -13.44 -11.88
C ASP A 88 -0.17 -11.99 -11.75
N THR A 89 -0.68 -11.26 -10.78
CA THR A 89 -0.43 -9.83 -10.59
C THR A 89 0.38 -9.57 -9.33
N ALA A 90 1.47 -8.83 -9.44
CA ALA A 90 2.23 -8.33 -8.29
C ALA A 90 1.61 -7.04 -7.75
N ILE A 91 1.40 -7.01 -6.44
CA ILE A 91 0.94 -5.83 -5.70
C ILE A 91 2.15 -5.25 -4.96
N ILE A 92 2.60 -4.10 -5.37
CA ILE A 92 3.81 -3.45 -4.86
C ILE A 92 3.45 -2.09 -4.28
N GLU A 93 3.83 -1.84 -3.05
CA GLU A 93 3.79 -0.52 -2.42
C GLU A 93 5.17 0.12 -2.53
N ILE A 94 5.26 1.33 -3.07
CA ILE A 94 6.49 2.11 -3.10
C ILE A 94 7.02 2.36 -1.67
N ALA A 95 6.11 2.51 -0.71
CA ALA A 95 6.41 2.74 0.69
C ALA A 95 7.21 1.62 1.36
N GLN A 96 7.18 0.39 0.83
CA GLN A 96 7.95 -0.75 1.36
C GLN A 96 9.47 -0.55 1.26
N THR A 97 9.93 0.23 0.28
CA THR A 97 11.37 0.49 0.07
C THR A 97 11.70 1.98 -0.01
N ALA A 98 10.81 2.79 -0.56
CA ALA A 98 11.02 4.22 -0.68
C ALA A 98 10.01 5.02 0.16
N GLY A 99 9.56 4.46 1.28
CA GLY A 99 8.58 5.05 2.18
C GLY A 99 9.14 6.14 3.07
N LEU A 100 8.35 7.20 3.28
CA LEU A 100 8.71 8.30 4.18
C LEU A 100 8.81 7.84 5.65
N ALA A 101 8.03 6.83 6.03
CA ALA A 101 8.05 6.23 7.36
C ALA A 101 9.35 5.47 7.69
N LEU A 102 10.11 5.05 6.66
CA LEU A 102 11.41 4.37 6.82
C LEU A 102 12.57 5.34 7.12
N ILE A 103 12.34 6.65 7.03
CA ILE A 103 13.39 7.66 7.11
C ILE A 103 13.10 8.59 8.28
N GLU A 104 14.08 8.68 9.20
CA GLU A 104 14.03 9.63 10.29
C GLU A 104 13.87 11.06 9.77
N PRO A 105 13.08 11.92 10.44
CA PRO A 105 12.79 13.28 9.95
C PRO A 105 14.04 14.08 9.56
N GLU A 106 15.13 13.93 10.30
CA GLU A 106 16.40 14.65 10.10
C GLU A 106 17.16 14.18 8.85
N GLN A 107 16.85 12.97 8.36
CA GLN A 107 17.49 12.36 7.19
C GLN A 107 16.67 12.52 5.92
N ARG A 108 15.47 13.07 6.02
CA ARG A 108 14.57 13.24 4.87
C ARG A 108 15.12 14.25 3.88
N ASN A 109 15.40 13.77 2.67
CA ASN A 109 15.85 14.61 1.58
C ASN A 109 15.36 14.00 0.26
N PRO A 110 14.26 14.49 -0.31
CA PRO A 110 13.64 13.91 -1.51
C PRO A 110 14.55 13.97 -2.74
N MET A 111 15.56 14.86 -2.75
CA MET A 111 16.53 15.00 -3.83
C MET A 111 17.66 13.95 -3.76
N LYS A 112 17.87 13.34 -2.60
CA LYS A 112 18.90 12.29 -2.40
C LYS A 112 18.27 10.91 -2.27
N ALA A 113 17.02 10.85 -1.85
CA ALA A 113 16.28 9.61 -1.75
C ALA A 113 16.06 8.99 -3.15
N THR A 114 16.04 7.67 -3.21
CA THR A 114 15.93 6.93 -4.47
C THR A 114 14.83 5.88 -4.44
N SER A 115 14.24 5.62 -5.59
CA SER A 115 13.30 4.52 -5.83
C SER A 115 13.97 3.19 -6.20
N TRP A 116 15.26 3.02 -5.93
CA TRP A 116 16.05 1.85 -6.31
C TRP A 116 15.40 0.52 -5.86
N GLY A 117 15.03 0.40 -4.61
CA GLY A 117 14.42 -0.82 -4.05
C GLY A 117 13.09 -1.20 -4.70
N VAL A 118 12.33 -0.23 -5.21
CA VAL A 118 11.13 -0.51 -6.01
C VAL A 118 11.48 -1.30 -7.27
N GLY A 119 12.58 -0.92 -7.93
CA GLY A 119 13.12 -1.67 -9.08
C GLY A 119 13.52 -3.09 -8.72
N GLU A 120 14.12 -3.30 -7.54
CA GLU A 120 14.48 -4.62 -7.04
C GLU A 120 13.24 -5.50 -6.79
N MET A 121 12.17 -4.94 -6.22
CA MET A 121 10.89 -5.65 -6.05
C MET A 121 10.29 -6.07 -7.40
N ILE A 122 10.23 -5.14 -8.36
CA ILE A 122 9.71 -5.41 -9.72
C ILE A 122 10.55 -6.51 -10.39
N MET A 123 11.88 -6.42 -10.31
CA MET A 123 12.79 -7.41 -10.88
C MET A 123 12.61 -8.80 -10.24
N ASN A 124 12.41 -8.86 -8.93
CA ASN A 124 12.16 -10.11 -8.23
C ASN A 124 10.84 -10.75 -8.71
N ALA A 125 9.75 -9.98 -8.78
CA ALA A 125 8.45 -10.45 -9.26
C ALA A 125 8.53 -10.87 -10.75
N TYR A 126 9.19 -10.08 -11.59
CA TYR A 126 9.39 -10.40 -13.01
C TYR A 126 10.13 -11.72 -13.22
N ARG A 127 11.21 -11.98 -12.46
CA ARG A 127 11.96 -13.25 -12.49
C ARG A 127 11.15 -14.43 -12.01
N ARG A 128 10.12 -14.21 -11.19
CA ARG A 128 9.13 -15.24 -10.79
C ARG A 128 8.06 -15.50 -11.85
N GLY A 129 8.10 -14.79 -12.97
CA GLY A 129 7.17 -14.97 -14.09
C GLY A 129 5.99 -14.01 -14.10
N VAL A 130 5.88 -13.10 -13.12
CA VAL A 130 4.83 -12.08 -13.09
C VAL A 130 4.99 -11.12 -14.26
N ARG A 131 3.85 -10.73 -14.86
CA ARG A 131 3.80 -9.78 -16.00
C ARG A 131 2.79 -8.65 -15.78
N HIS A 132 1.98 -8.72 -14.74
CA HIS A 132 1.02 -7.70 -14.36
C HIS A 132 1.41 -7.10 -13.02
N PHE A 133 1.39 -5.77 -12.92
CA PHE A 133 1.83 -5.05 -11.73
C PHE A 133 0.79 -3.99 -11.35
N ILE A 134 0.44 -3.94 -10.08
CA ILE A 134 -0.26 -2.82 -9.45
C ILE A 134 0.74 -2.18 -8.48
N VAL A 135 1.05 -0.91 -8.71
CA VAL A 135 2.03 -0.17 -7.92
C VAL A 135 1.35 1.00 -7.22
N GLY A 136 1.31 0.94 -5.90
CA GLY A 136 0.82 2.02 -5.05
C GLY A 136 1.91 3.09 -4.86
N LEU A 137 1.58 4.34 -5.16
CA LEU A 137 2.52 5.46 -5.15
C LEU A 137 2.49 6.29 -3.86
N GLY A 138 1.55 6.00 -2.95
CA GLY A 138 1.42 6.73 -1.70
C GLY A 138 2.60 6.53 -0.74
N GLY A 139 2.82 7.51 0.15
CA GLY A 139 3.84 7.45 1.19
C GLY A 139 5.29 7.57 0.72
N SER A 140 5.55 7.99 -0.53
CA SER A 140 6.89 8.09 -1.10
C SER A 140 7.75 9.18 -0.44
N ALA A 141 9.03 8.86 -0.21
CA ALA A 141 10.06 9.76 0.32
C ALA A 141 10.97 10.36 -0.77
N THR A 142 10.79 9.99 -2.03
CA THR A 142 11.67 10.39 -3.13
C THR A 142 10.94 11.16 -4.22
N SER A 143 11.63 12.09 -4.86
CA SER A 143 11.19 12.81 -6.06
C SER A 143 12.06 12.48 -7.27
N ASP A 144 12.66 11.28 -7.32
CA ASP A 144 13.58 10.86 -8.39
C ASP A 144 12.88 10.45 -9.70
N CYS A 145 11.55 10.62 -9.79
CA CYS A 145 10.74 10.26 -10.97
C CYS A 145 10.91 8.81 -11.43
N GLY A 146 11.25 7.90 -10.53
CA GLY A 146 11.50 6.50 -10.84
C GLY A 146 12.86 6.20 -11.50
N ILE A 147 13.78 7.18 -11.56
CA ILE A 147 15.10 6.99 -12.15
C ILE A 147 15.88 5.91 -11.39
N GLY A 148 15.81 5.89 -10.06
CA GLY A 148 16.42 4.84 -9.24
C GLY A 148 15.88 3.45 -9.59
N MET A 149 14.57 3.32 -9.71
CA MET A 149 13.88 2.09 -10.12
C MET A 149 14.40 1.60 -11.47
N LEU A 150 14.46 2.47 -12.49
CA LEU A 150 14.96 2.10 -13.80
C LEU A 150 16.45 1.68 -13.77
N LYS A 151 17.27 2.35 -12.97
CA LYS A 151 18.67 1.98 -12.77
C LYS A 151 18.83 0.61 -12.13
N ALA A 152 18.00 0.29 -11.14
CA ALA A 152 18.00 -1.03 -10.49
C ALA A 152 17.63 -2.16 -11.46
N MET A 153 16.73 -1.88 -12.41
CA MET A 153 16.37 -2.83 -13.47
C MET A 153 17.47 -3.00 -14.53
N GLY A 154 18.43 -2.07 -14.64
CA GLY A 154 19.46 -2.11 -15.65
C GLY A 154 18.88 -2.14 -17.07
N ASP A 155 19.45 -2.94 -17.97
CA ASP A 155 18.99 -3.05 -19.36
C ASP A 155 17.65 -3.80 -19.49
N ASP A 156 17.26 -4.57 -18.47
CA ASP A 156 16.01 -5.35 -18.45
C ASP A 156 14.76 -4.45 -18.47
N TRP A 157 14.85 -3.17 -18.08
CA TRP A 157 13.70 -2.27 -18.05
C TRP A 157 13.00 -2.15 -19.42
N LYS A 158 13.75 -2.21 -20.53
CA LYS A 158 13.20 -2.14 -21.90
C LYS A 158 12.34 -3.36 -22.21
N LYS A 159 12.79 -4.53 -21.79
CA LYS A 159 12.08 -5.79 -21.95
C LYS A 159 10.85 -5.83 -21.05
N ILE A 160 10.99 -5.46 -19.78
CA ILE A 160 9.89 -5.38 -18.82
C ILE A 160 8.78 -4.46 -19.33
N ARG A 161 9.14 -3.28 -19.87
CA ARG A 161 8.17 -2.34 -20.45
C ARG A 161 7.38 -2.95 -21.63
N GLN A 162 7.98 -3.85 -22.40
CA GLN A 162 7.33 -4.48 -23.56
C GLN A 162 6.47 -5.68 -23.16
N GLU A 163 6.89 -6.44 -22.14
CA GLU A 163 6.28 -7.69 -21.75
C GLU A 163 5.27 -7.55 -20.60
N CYS A 164 5.30 -6.45 -19.87
CA CYS A 164 4.51 -6.25 -18.67
C CYS A 164 3.52 -5.12 -18.77
N SER A 165 2.42 -5.24 -18.04
CA SER A 165 1.45 -4.16 -17.82
C SER A 165 1.62 -3.59 -16.41
N PHE A 166 1.42 -2.27 -16.27
CA PHE A 166 1.51 -1.55 -15.00
C PHE A 166 0.26 -0.72 -14.79
N VAL A 167 -0.35 -0.87 -13.63
CA VAL A 167 -1.39 0.00 -13.11
C VAL A 167 -0.79 0.78 -11.95
N LEU A 168 -0.88 2.09 -11.97
CA LEU A 168 -0.41 2.96 -10.90
C LEU A 168 -1.60 3.39 -10.05
N ALA A 169 -1.58 3.03 -8.77
CA ALA A 169 -2.59 3.45 -7.80
C ALA A 169 -2.12 4.73 -7.11
N SER A 170 -2.82 5.83 -7.37
CA SER A 170 -2.53 7.16 -6.80
C SER A 170 -3.82 7.95 -6.69
N ASP A 171 -3.97 8.66 -5.59
CA ASP A 171 -5.10 9.54 -5.28
C ASP A 171 -4.78 11.03 -5.52
N VAL A 172 -3.54 11.34 -5.96
CA VAL A 172 -3.10 12.72 -6.21
C VAL A 172 -3.14 13.06 -7.70
N THR A 173 -3.51 14.30 -8.01
CA THR A 173 -3.61 14.84 -9.36
C THR A 173 -2.58 15.92 -9.66
N ASN A 174 -1.70 16.23 -8.70
CA ASN A 174 -0.70 17.27 -8.84
C ASN A 174 0.30 16.95 -9.95
N PRO A 175 0.65 17.93 -10.81
CA PRO A 175 1.73 17.76 -11.77
C PRO A 175 3.08 17.62 -11.06
N LEU A 176 4.07 17.06 -11.76
CA LEU A 176 5.41 16.91 -11.19
C LEU A 176 6.10 18.27 -10.98
N CYS A 177 5.92 19.19 -11.92
CA CYS A 177 6.58 20.49 -11.95
C CYS A 177 5.57 21.65 -12.05
N GLY A 178 6.06 22.87 -11.80
CA GLY A 178 5.25 24.11 -11.84
C GLY A 178 4.79 24.58 -10.47
N GLU A 179 4.00 25.64 -10.43
CA GLU A 179 3.52 26.27 -9.18
C GLU A 179 2.71 25.31 -8.30
N ASN A 180 1.97 24.39 -8.91
CA ASN A 180 1.21 23.33 -8.23
C ASN A 180 1.94 21.98 -8.28
N GLY A 181 3.25 21.98 -8.53
CA GLY A 181 4.06 20.78 -8.63
C GLY A 181 4.24 20.08 -7.28
N ALA A 182 4.48 18.78 -7.33
CA ALA A 182 4.63 17.93 -6.14
C ALA A 182 5.66 18.48 -5.14
N ALA A 183 6.76 19.05 -5.59
CA ALA A 183 7.80 19.63 -4.73
C ALA A 183 7.35 20.88 -3.94
N HIS A 184 6.21 21.49 -4.26
CA HIS A 184 5.64 22.64 -3.56
C HIS A 184 4.43 22.28 -2.68
N VAL A 185 3.86 21.09 -2.92
CA VAL A 185 2.62 20.64 -2.25
C VAL A 185 2.91 19.59 -1.18
N PHE A 186 3.97 18.78 -1.36
CA PHE A 186 4.36 17.67 -0.47
C PHE A 186 5.79 17.90 0.12
#